data_ebabfd9cb7a419bc607e72d8340d322b
#
_entry.id   ebabfd9cb7a419bc607e72d8340d322b
#
_cell.length_a   1.000
_cell.length_b   1.000
_cell.length_c   1.000
_cell.angle_alpha   90.00
_cell.angle_beta   90.00
_cell.angle_gamma   90.00
#
_symmetry.space_group_name_H-M   'P 1'
#
loop_
_entity.id
_entity.type
_entity.pdbx_description
1 polymer ?
#
loop_
_entity_poly.entity_id
_entity_poly.type
_entity_poly.pdbx_seq_one_letter_code
_entity_poly.pdbx_strand_id
1 'polypeptide(L)'
;MKRSREQKKVELLAEAETLIESLLDWDEQTSKPNLRQIEDEVLELRRRFGQRLAKTVVEDQEAKQPAETPKCPQCGEELRYKGQKEADIESRLGALALERGYYYCARCQSGLFPPGRSA
;
A
#
# COMPACT_ATOMS: atom_id res chain seq x y z
N MET A 1 4.86 -13.20 2.50
CA MET A 1 4.76 -14.18 1.41
C MET A 1 4.19 -13.54 0.16
N LYS A 2 4.82 -13.82 -0.96
CA LYS A 2 4.36 -13.25 -2.23
C LYS A 2 3.06 -13.92 -2.68
N ARG A 3 2.09 -13.10 -3.05
CA ARG A 3 0.84 -13.60 -3.58
C ARG A 3 0.99 -13.93 -5.07
N SER A 4 0.27 -14.93 -5.52
CA SER A 4 0.28 -15.29 -6.93
C SER A 4 -0.49 -14.24 -7.74
N ARG A 5 -0.30 -14.28 -9.05
CA ARG A 5 -1.05 -13.38 -9.95
C ARG A 5 -2.56 -13.57 -9.77
N GLU A 6 -3.01 -14.80 -9.64
CA GLU A 6 -4.43 -15.08 -9.46
C GLU A 6 -4.96 -14.56 -8.13
N GLN A 7 -4.17 -14.69 -7.07
CA GLN A 7 -4.56 -14.17 -5.76
C GLN A 7 -4.69 -12.64 -5.80
N LYS A 8 -3.73 -11.96 -6.43
CA LYS A 8 -3.80 -10.49 -6.57
C LYS A 8 -5.02 -10.08 -7.38
N LYS A 9 -5.30 -10.79 -8.46
CA LYS A 9 -6.45 -10.50 -9.30
C LYS A 9 -7.75 -10.64 -8.51
N VAL A 10 -7.88 -11.72 -7.76
CA VAL A 10 -9.09 -11.95 -6.95
C VAL A 10 -9.26 -10.84 -5.91
N GLU A 11 -8.19 -10.47 -5.23
CA GLU A 11 -8.25 -9.41 -4.23
C GLU A 11 -8.63 -8.06 -4.84
N LEU A 12 -8.06 -7.73 -5.99
CA LEU A 12 -8.35 -6.45 -6.64
C LEU A 12 -9.74 -6.41 -7.23
N LEU A 13 -10.23 -7.54 -7.75
CA LEU A 13 -11.60 -7.64 -8.24
C LEU A 13 -12.60 -7.48 -7.09
N ALA A 14 -12.30 -8.08 -5.95
CA ALA A 14 -13.15 -7.94 -4.77
C ALA A 14 -13.21 -6.49 -4.30
N GLU A 15 -12.08 -5.79 -4.33
CA GLU A 15 -12.05 -4.38 -3.96
C GLU A 15 -12.86 -3.56 -4.96
N ALA A 16 -12.71 -3.83 -6.26
CA ALA A 16 -13.47 -3.13 -7.28
C ALA A 16 -14.96 -3.35 -7.08
N GLU A 17 -15.37 -4.58 -6.79
CA GLU A 17 -16.78 -4.89 -6.55
C GLU A 17 -17.31 -4.11 -5.36
N THR A 18 -16.56 -4.05 -4.26
CA THR A 18 -16.95 -3.29 -3.08
C THR A 18 -17.14 -1.81 -3.41
N LEU A 19 -16.24 -1.25 -4.19
CA LEU A 19 -16.32 0.16 -4.57
C LEU A 19 -17.49 0.43 -5.50
N ILE A 20 -17.76 -0.48 -6.42
CA ILE A 20 -18.91 -0.36 -7.34
C ILE A 20 -20.21 -0.42 -6.56
N GLU A 21 -20.31 -1.36 -5.61
CA GLU A 21 -21.49 -1.46 -4.76
C GLU A 21 -21.72 -0.18 -3.96
N SER A 22 -20.63 0.38 -3.43
CA SER A 22 -20.69 1.63 -2.69
C SER A 22 -21.21 2.78 -3.56
N LEU A 23 -20.76 2.85 -4.80
CA LEU A 23 -21.22 3.88 -5.74
C LEU A 23 -22.70 3.71 -6.05
N LEU A 24 -23.14 2.48 -6.30
CA LEU A 24 -24.54 2.22 -6.64
C LEU A 24 -25.45 2.48 -5.45
N ASP A 25 -25.01 2.16 -4.24
CA ASP A 25 -25.76 2.49 -3.03
C ASP A 25 -25.94 4.00 -2.88
N TRP A 26 -24.86 4.73 -3.10
CA TRP A 26 -24.92 6.20 -3.06
C TRP A 26 -25.87 6.74 -4.12
N ASP A 27 -25.81 6.18 -5.35
CA ASP A 27 -26.67 6.58 -6.45
C ASP A 27 -28.15 6.38 -6.10
N GLU A 28 -28.48 5.23 -5.52
CA GLU A 28 -29.85 4.91 -5.16
C GLU A 28 -30.38 5.79 -4.01
N GLN A 29 -29.51 6.20 -3.10
CA GLN A 29 -29.88 6.99 -1.93
C GLN A 29 -29.88 8.48 -2.17
N THR A 30 -29.30 8.93 -3.29
CA THR A 30 -29.15 10.36 -3.57
C THR A 30 -30.12 10.77 -4.66
N SER A 31 -31.04 11.65 -4.31
CA SER A 31 -32.03 12.14 -5.28
C SER A 31 -31.46 13.30 -6.08
N LYS A 32 -31.46 13.17 -7.39
CA LYS A 32 -31.06 14.22 -8.33
C LYS A 32 -29.71 14.87 -8.00
N PRO A 33 -28.64 14.09 -7.91
CA PRO A 33 -27.33 14.67 -7.65
C PRO A 33 -26.89 15.56 -8.81
N ASN A 34 -26.21 16.67 -8.50
CA ASN A 34 -25.62 17.49 -9.55
C ASN A 34 -24.26 16.88 -9.98
N LEU A 35 -23.71 17.43 -11.06
CA LEU A 35 -22.45 16.90 -11.59
C LEU A 35 -21.33 16.95 -10.55
N ARG A 36 -21.26 18.03 -9.77
CA ARG A 36 -20.21 18.17 -8.75
C ARG A 36 -20.27 17.06 -7.71
N GLN A 37 -21.48 16.71 -7.28
CA GLN A 37 -21.66 15.63 -6.31
C GLN A 37 -21.25 14.29 -6.91
N ILE A 38 -21.58 14.07 -8.18
CA ILE A 38 -21.18 12.85 -8.87
C ILE A 38 -19.66 12.78 -8.99
N GLU A 39 -19.03 13.90 -9.38
CA GLU A 39 -17.59 13.97 -9.50
C GLU A 39 -16.89 13.68 -8.17
N ASP A 40 -17.39 14.24 -7.08
CA ASP A 40 -16.80 14.03 -5.76
C ASP A 40 -16.81 12.56 -5.38
N GLU A 41 -17.93 11.87 -5.63
CA GLU A 41 -18.02 10.43 -5.35
C GLU A 41 -17.06 9.62 -6.21
N VAL A 42 -17.01 9.94 -7.49
CA VAL A 42 -16.13 9.22 -8.43
C VAL A 42 -14.67 9.46 -8.09
N LEU A 43 -14.30 10.69 -7.74
CA LEU A 43 -12.93 11.01 -7.36
C LEU A 43 -12.50 10.26 -6.09
N GLU A 44 -13.40 10.14 -5.12
CA GLU A 44 -13.10 9.39 -3.90
C GLU A 44 -12.90 7.91 -4.19
N LEU A 45 -13.74 7.32 -5.02
CA LEU A 45 -13.59 5.93 -5.40
C LEU A 45 -12.31 5.69 -6.19
N ARG A 46 -11.98 6.62 -7.09
CA ARG A 46 -10.74 6.56 -7.86
C ARG A 46 -9.54 6.59 -6.94
N ARG A 47 -9.55 7.46 -5.94
CA ARG A 47 -8.47 7.56 -4.97
C ARG A 47 -8.31 6.25 -4.21
N ARG A 48 -9.40 5.70 -3.70
CA ARG A 48 -9.37 4.47 -2.91
C ARG A 48 -8.86 3.28 -3.74
N PHE A 49 -9.36 3.14 -4.95
CA PHE A 49 -8.95 2.03 -5.81
C PHE A 49 -7.49 2.19 -6.24
N GLY A 50 -7.09 3.38 -6.60
CA GLY A 50 -5.70 3.66 -6.95
C GLY A 50 -4.74 3.33 -5.82
N GLN A 51 -5.08 3.72 -4.60
CA GLN A 51 -4.26 3.40 -3.43
C GLN A 51 -4.18 1.89 -3.19
N ARG A 52 -5.29 1.19 -3.38
CA ARG A 52 -5.30 -0.28 -3.20
C ARG A 52 -4.44 -0.97 -4.26
N LEU A 53 -4.54 -0.52 -5.52
CA LEU A 53 -3.71 -1.07 -6.59
C LEU A 53 -2.23 -0.87 -6.29
N ALA A 54 -1.86 0.35 -5.91
CA ALA A 54 -0.47 0.66 -5.60
C ALA A 54 0.02 -0.15 -4.40
N LYS A 55 -0.78 -0.22 -3.35
CA LYS A 55 -0.42 -0.98 -2.16
C LYS A 55 -0.14 -2.44 -2.50
N THR A 56 -1.03 -3.05 -3.28
CA THR A 56 -0.88 -4.46 -3.65
C THR A 56 0.41 -4.71 -4.42
N VAL A 57 0.70 -3.85 -5.39
CA VAL A 57 1.91 -4.02 -6.21
C VAL A 57 3.17 -3.75 -5.40
N VAL A 58 3.17 -2.67 -4.61
CA VAL A 58 4.36 -2.31 -3.82
C VAL A 58 4.67 -3.38 -2.79
N GLU A 59 3.66 -3.89 -2.07
CA GLU A 59 3.89 -4.92 -1.07
C GLU A 59 4.41 -6.20 -1.69
N ASP A 60 3.96 -6.54 -2.90
CA ASP A 60 4.47 -7.71 -3.61
C ASP A 60 5.92 -7.51 -4.03
N GLN A 61 6.28 -6.32 -4.49
CA GLN A 61 7.67 -6.01 -4.84
C GLN A 61 8.57 -6.08 -3.61
N GLU A 62 8.08 -5.59 -2.47
CA GLU A 62 8.82 -5.68 -1.21
C GLU A 62 9.01 -7.14 -0.79
N ALA A 63 8.02 -8.00 -1.06
CA ALA A 63 8.11 -9.43 -0.74
C ALA A 63 9.13 -10.16 -1.60
N LYS A 64 9.57 -9.56 -2.71
CA LYS A 64 10.62 -10.11 -3.57
C LYS A 64 12.01 -9.64 -3.13
N GLN A 65 12.21 -9.43 -1.85
CA GLN A 65 13.48 -8.92 -1.36
C GLN A 65 14.67 -9.78 -1.76
N PRO A 66 15.81 -9.16 -2.03
CA PRO A 66 17.02 -9.92 -2.33
C PRO A 66 17.44 -10.76 -1.13
N ALA A 67 18.22 -11.79 -1.39
CA ALA A 67 18.70 -12.68 -0.34
C ALA A 67 19.63 -11.96 0.65
N GLU A 68 20.20 -10.84 0.24
CA GLU A 68 21.13 -10.10 1.08
C GLU A 68 20.42 -9.28 2.13
N THR A 69 20.94 -9.36 3.35
CA THR A 69 20.43 -8.54 4.46
C THR A 69 20.79 -7.08 4.23
N PRO A 70 19.84 -6.15 4.41
CA PRO A 70 20.17 -4.73 4.29
C PRO A 70 21.22 -4.31 5.31
N LYS A 71 21.97 -3.29 4.97
CA LYS A 71 22.99 -2.73 5.86
C LYS A 71 22.54 -1.38 6.39
N CYS A 72 22.96 -1.08 7.61
CA CYS A 72 22.63 0.18 8.23
C CYS A 72 23.26 1.34 7.44
N PRO A 73 22.46 2.35 7.03
CA PRO A 73 23.00 3.47 6.26
C PRO A 73 23.95 4.35 7.07
N GLN A 74 23.95 4.23 8.39
CA GLN A 74 24.83 5.05 9.23
C GLN A 74 26.15 4.38 9.57
N CYS A 75 26.11 3.09 9.96
CA CYS A 75 27.31 2.41 10.42
C CYS A 75 27.74 1.25 9.53
N GLY A 76 26.93 0.84 8.57
CA GLY A 76 27.28 -0.24 7.66
C GLY A 76 27.12 -1.65 8.19
N GLU A 77 26.71 -1.80 9.44
CA GLU A 77 26.48 -3.12 10.03
C GLU A 77 25.24 -3.78 9.42
N GLU A 78 25.23 -5.11 9.40
CA GLU A 78 24.07 -5.84 8.94
C GLU A 78 22.90 -5.60 9.89
N LEU A 79 21.74 -5.36 9.30
CA LEU A 79 20.52 -5.15 10.07
C LEU A 79 19.89 -6.48 10.42
N ARG A 80 19.15 -6.51 11.53
CA ARG A 80 18.40 -7.69 11.96
C ARG A 80 16.94 -7.52 11.62
N TYR A 81 16.37 -8.51 10.97
CA TYR A 81 14.94 -8.50 10.64
C TYR A 81 14.09 -8.64 11.90
N LYS A 82 13.15 -7.75 12.09
CA LYS A 82 12.27 -7.73 13.26
C LYS A 82 10.80 -7.95 12.91
N GLY A 83 10.50 -8.41 11.72
CA GLY A 83 9.14 -8.65 11.29
C GLY A 83 8.63 -7.51 10.42
N GLN A 84 7.35 -7.53 10.14
CA GLN A 84 6.73 -6.51 9.31
C GLN A 84 5.99 -5.50 10.16
N LYS A 85 6.04 -4.25 9.76
CA LYS A 85 5.31 -3.17 10.39
C LYS A 85 4.70 -2.28 9.34
N GLU A 86 3.60 -1.62 9.69
CA GLU A 86 2.97 -0.67 8.81
C GLU A 86 3.77 0.62 8.75
N ALA A 87 3.98 1.12 7.55
CA ALA A 87 4.67 2.39 7.33
C ALA A 87 3.81 3.25 6.42
N ASP A 88 3.66 4.52 6.76
CA ASP A 88 2.92 5.48 5.94
C ASP A 88 3.88 6.14 4.98
N ILE A 89 3.53 6.11 3.70
CA ILE A 89 4.36 6.68 2.64
C ILE A 89 3.53 7.67 1.83
N GLU A 90 4.04 8.87 1.65
CA GLU A 90 3.41 9.85 0.78
C GLU A 90 3.64 9.47 -0.68
N SER A 91 2.60 9.52 -1.48
CA SER A 91 2.70 9.18 -2.90
C SER A 91 1.80 10.09 -3.72
N ARG A 92 1.89 9.96 -5.03
CA ARG A 92 1.00 10.70 -5.93
C ARG A 92 -0.45 10.31 -5.75
N LEU A 93 -0.70 9.17 -5.13
CA LEU A 93 -2.05 8.67 -4.86
C LEU A 93 -2.50 9.01 -3.45
N GLY A 94 -1.73 9.84 -2.75
CA GLY A 94 -1.99 10.18 -1.36
C GLY A 94 -1.16 9.31 -0.43
N ALA A 95 -1.49 9.35 0.86
CA ALA A 95 -0.78 8.56 1.85
C ALA A 95 -1.12 7.08 1.69
N LEU A 96 -0.10 6.25 1.64
CA LEU A 96 -0.25 4.79 1.55
C LEU A 96 0.24 4.16 2.84
N ALA A 97 -0.59 3.30 3.44
CA ALA A 97 -0.20 2.51 4.60
C ALA A 97 0.27 1.15 4.08
N LEU A 98 1.57 0.91 4.15
CA LEU A 98 2.19 -0.28 3.58
C LEU A 98 2.79 -1.17 4.66
N GLU A 99 2.65 -2.48 4.49
CA GLU A 99 3.34 -3.46 5.32
C GLU A 99 4.75 -3.63 4.77
N ARG A 100 5.75 -3.28 5.58
CA ARG A 100 7.15 -3.37 5.16
C ARG A 100 7.99 -4.10 6.19
N GLY A 101 9.07 -4.73 5.72
CA GLY A 101 10.03 -5.31 6.61
C GLY A 101 10.66 -4.25 7.50
N TYR A 102 10.68 -4.53 8.80
CA TYR A 102 11.27 -3.63 9.78
C TYR A 102 12.57 -4.24 10.29
N TYR A 103 13.62 -3.45 10.33
CA TYR A 103 14.95 -3.93 10.67
C TYR A 103 15.51 -3.14 11.84
N TYR A 104 16.44 -3.76 12.57
CA TYR A 104 17.04 -3.15 13.73
C TYR A 104 18.56 -3.20 13.60
N CYS A 105 19.21 -2.09 13.90
CA CYS A 105 20.68 -2.03 13.98
C CYS A 105 21.10 -2.15 15.43
N ALA A 106 21.75 -3.24 15.77
CA ALA A 106 22.20 -3.48 17.14
C ALA A 106 23.28 -2.48 17.57
N ARG A 107 24.11 -2.04 16.62
CA ARG A 107 25.17 -1.09 16.92
C ARG A 107 24.65 0.31 17.18
N CYS A 108 23.73 0.77 16.33
CA CYS A 108 23.11 2.09 16.50
C CYS A 108 21.94 2.07 17.47
N GLN A 109 21.50 0.87 17.86
CA GLN A 109 20.35 0.68 18.76
C GLN A 109 19.11 1.40 18.26
N SER A 110 18.85 1.30 16.96
CA SER A 110 17.68 1.94 16.36
C SER A 110 17.06 1.05 15.31
N GLY A 111 15.74 1.17 15.18
CA GLY A 111 15.00 0.46 14.17
C GLY A 111 14.76 1.35 12.96
N LEU A 112 14.60 0.72 11.79
CA LEU A 112 14.34 1.45 10.56
C LEU A 112 13.73 0.55 9.51
N PHE A 113 13.07 1.17 8.54
CA PHE A 113 12.71 0.51 7.30
C PHE A 113 13.88 0.67 6.34
N PRO A 114 14.21 -0.38 5.57
CA PRO A 114 15.34 -0.25 4.66
C PRO A 114 15.05 0.83 3.61
N PRO A 115 16.10 1.54 3.16
CA PRO A 115 15.93 2.46 2.06
C PRO A 115 15.45 1.65 0.87
N GLY A 116 14.22 1.88 0.52
CA GLY A 116 13.61 1.00 -0.43
C GLY A 116 13.32 1.68 -1.72
N ARG A 117 12.48 1.02 -2.46
CA ARG A 117 12.03 1.42 -3.76
C ARG A 117 10.94 2.47 -3.71
N SER A 118 10.70 3.02 -2.55
CA SER A 118 9.78 4.12 -2.45
C SER A 118 10.29 5.22 -3.35
N ALA A 119 9.47 5.63 -4.20
CA ALA A 119 9.80 6.70 -5.12
C ALA A 119 10.14 7.97 -4.35
#